data_f3e1f89b28aa5a1beacacb13b072114b
#
_entry.id   f3e1f89b28aa5a1beacacb13b072114b
#
_cell.length_a   1.000
_cell.length_b   1.000
_cell.length_c   1.000
_cell.angle_alpha   90.00
_cell.angle_beta   90.00
_cell.angle_gamma   90.00
#
_symmetry.space_group_name_H-M   'P 1'
#
loop_
_entity.id
_entity.type
_entity.pdbx_description
1 polymer ?
#
loop_
_entity_poly.entity_id
_entity_poly.type
_entity_poly.pdbx_seq_one_letter_code
_entity_poly.pdbx_strand_id
1 'polypeptide(L)'
;EEDPSKANMGCATSQREDNDGGGSLYADYRLSSLFARASYDYDNRYMIQATVRRDGSSRFGPGRRFAIFPSASAAWNIKNEPFMQDAAPWLSTLKFRASWGINGNDRLGNFMFAAQTAPGNNYVFGSGALGTETIINGVKTTVTPNELLEWERSNQTDFGLDFGFFGNSLQFTA
;
A
#
# COMPACT_ATOMS: atom_id res chain seq x y z
N GLU A 1 -36.73 8.18 -17.35
CA GLU A 1 -35.55 7.70 -18.07
C GLU A 1 -34.34 8.12 -17.26
N GLU A 2 -33.75 7.18 -16.48
CA GLU A 2 -32.62 7.48 -15.60
C GLU A 2 -31.37 7.72 -16.46
N ASP A 3 -30.78 8.89 -16.30
CA ASP A 3 -29.51 9.23 -16.92
C ASP A 3 -28.40 8.27 -16.44
N PRO A 4 -27.85 7.43 -17.32
CA PRO A 4 -26.82 6.44 -16.93
C PRO A 4 -25.57 7.06 -16.31
N SER A 5 -25.32 8.38 -16.53
CA SER A 5 -24.21 9.10 -15.90
C SER A 5 -24.44 9.33 -14.41
N LYS A 6 -25.67 9.18 -13.92
CA LYS A 6 -26.08 9.34 -12.54
C LYS A 6 -26.43 8.02 -11.84
N ALA A 7 -25.94 6.91 -12.36
CA ALA A 7 -26.16 5.59 -11.76
C ALA A 7 -25.60 5.45 -10.32
N ASN A 8 -24.83 6.42 -9.86
CA ASN A 8 -24.35 6.53 -8.50
C ASN A 8 -25.28 7.43 -7.68
N MET A 9 -25.96 6.88 -6.69
CA MET A 9 -26.87 7.63 -5.80
C MET A 9 -26.19 8.79 -5.07
N GLY A 10 -24.88 8.76 -4.88
CA GLY A 10 -24.10 9.88 -4.35
C GLY A 10 -24.07 11.11 -5.25
N CYS A 11 -24.41 10.96 -6.54
CA CYS A 11 -24.51 12.04 -7.52
C CYS A 11 -25.96 12.45 -7.82
N ALA A 12 -26.96 11.81 -7.20
CA ALA A 12 -28.34 12.13 -7.41
C ALA A 12 -28.67 13.50 -6.82
N THR A 13 -29.29 14.37 -7.61
CA THR A 13 -29.70 15.73 -7.21
C THR A 13 -31.01 15.74 -6.38
N SER A 14 -31.77 14.66 -6.41
CA SER A 14 -32.94 14.47 -5.60
C SER A 14 -32.73 13.32 -4.63
N GLN A 15 -32.41 13.62 -3.40
CA GLN A 15 -32.50 12.63 -2.34
C GLN A 15 -34.01 12.46 -1.99
N ARG A 16 -34.46 11.22 -1.90
CA ARG A 16 -35.77 10.93 -1.33
C ARG A 16 -35.81 11.51 0.09
N GLU A 17 -36.93 12.13 0.41
CA GLU A 17 -37.20 12.66 1.77
C GLU A 17 -37.29 11.56 2.83
N ASP A 18 -37.41 10.31 2.43
CA ASP A 18 -37.32 9.14 3.31
C ASP A 18 -35.86 8.92 3.65
N ASN A 19 -35.42 9.62 4.60
CA ASN A 19 -34.04 9.84 4.99
C ASN A 19 -33.45 8.66 5.78
N ASP A 20 -33.42 7.51 5.18
CA ASP A 20 -32.45 6.49 5.50
C ASP A 20 -31.20 6.85 4.74
N GLY A 21 -30.28 7.54 5.35
CA GLY A 21 -28.99 8.05 4.87
C GLY A 21 -28.25 7.24 3.81
N GLY A 22 -28.96 6.88 2.77
CA GLY A 22 -28.56 6.01 1.70
C GLY A 22 -27.82 6.74 0.59
N GLY A 23 -26.71 7.35 0.91
CA GLY A 23 -25.70 7.59 -0.08
C GLY A 23 -25.10 6.24 -0.49
N SER A 24 -25.21 5.81 -1.75
CA SER A 24 -24.45 4.68 -2.20
C SER A 24 -22.97 5.08 -2.20
N LEU A 25 -22.22 4.56 -1.24
CA LEU A 25 -20.78 4.67 -1.20
C LEU A 25 -20.21 3.69 -2.23
N TYR A 26 -20.21 4.08 -3.49
CA TYR A 26 -19.45 3.37 -4.49
C TYR A 26 -17.97 3.76 -4.36
N ALA A 27 -17.22 2.94 -3.67
CA ALA A 27 -15.78 3.11 -3.53
C ALA A 27 -15.05 2.23 -4.54
N ASP A 28 -14.65 2.81 -5.68
CA ASP A 28 -13.80 2.14 -6.65
C ASP A 28 -12.33 2.26 -6.20
N TYR A 29 -11.70 1.12 -5.95
CA TYR A 29 -10.29 1.01 -5.63
C TYR A 29 -9.53 0.42 -6.79
N ARG A 30 -8.50 1.13 -7.24
CA ARG A 30 -7.63 0.71 -8.33
C ARG A 30 -6.17 0.71 -7.90
N LEU A 31 -5.52 -0.41 -8.15
CA LEU A 31 -4.08 -0.60 -7.96
C LEU A 31 -3.45 -0.90 -9.32
N SER A 32 -2.32 -0.26 -9.60
CA SER A 32 -1.50 -0.54 -10.78
C SER A 32 -0.08 -0.79 -10.35
N SER A 33 0.50 -1.91 -10.76
CA SER A 33 1.87 -2.29 -10.39
C SER A 33 2.66 -2.68 -11.62
N LEU A 34 3.87 -2.15 -11.71
CA LEU A 34 4.87 -2.54 -12.70
C LEU A 34 6.16 -2.90 -11.96
N PHE A 35 6.75 -4.04 -12.27
CA PHE A 35 8.00 -4.45 -11.64
C PHE A 35 9.00 -5.00 -12.66
N ALA A 36 10.26 -4.84 -12.34
CA ALA A 36 11.37 -5.47 -13.03
C ALA A 36 12.28 -6.14 -12.01
N ARG A 37 12.81 -7.31 -12.36
CA ARG A 37 13.74 -8.08 -11.52
C ARG A 37 14.91 -8.53 -12.38
N ALA A 38 16.11 -8.38 -11.85
CA ALA A 38 17.33 -8.94 -12.39
C ALA A 38 17.99 -9.84 -11.34
N SER A 39 18.46 -10.99 -11.75
CA SER A 39 19.22 -11.92 -10.89
C SER A 39 20.46 -12.39 -11.62
N TYR A 40 21.54 -12.49 -10.88
CA TYR A 40 22.82 -12.97 -11.37
C TYR A 40 23.37 -14.00 -10.39
N ASP A 41 23.78 -15.13 -10.91
CA ASP A 41 24.44 -16.21 -10.19
C ASP A 41 25.81 -16.45 -10.82
N TYR A 42 26.85 -16.43 -10.00
CA TYR A 42 28.20 -16.76 -10.42
C TYR A 42 28.67 -18.03 -9.72
N ASP A 43 28.74 -19.10 -10.48
CA ASP A 43 29.31 -20.42 -10.08
C ASP A 43 28.65 -21.00 -8.81
N ASN A 44 27.36 -20.74 -8.60
CA ASN A 44 26.64 -21.08 -7.37
C ASN A 44 27.33 -20.61 -6.07
N ARG A 45 28.24 -19.64 -6.17
CA ARG A 45 28.94 -19.02 -5.04
C ARG A 45 28.35 -17.69 -4.66
N TYR A 46 28.18 -16.81 -5.64
CA TYR A 46 27.68 -15.45 -5.42
C TYR A 46 26.37 -15.26 -6.16
N MET A 47 25.33 -15.01 -5.42
CA MET A 47 24.01 -14.75 -5.97
C MET A 47 23.59 -13.32 -5.63
N ILE A 48 23.20 -12.55 -6.62
CA ILE A 48 22.75 -11.17 -6.45
C ILE A 48 21.40 -11.03 -7.14
N GLN A 49 20.45 -10.38 -6.48
CA GLN A 49 19.16 -10.05 -7.05
C GLN A 49 18.81 -8.60 -6.74
N ALA A 50 18.31 -7.90 -7.74
CA ALA A 50 17.74 -6.58 -7.59
C ALA A 50 16.32 -6.57 -8.17
N THR A 51 15.41 -5.89 -7.48
CA THR A 51 14.02 -5.71 -7.93
C THR A 51 13.64 -4.26 -7.76
N VAL A 52 12.94 -3.72 -8.74
CA VAL A 52 12.31 -2.40 -8.65
C VAL A 52 10.83 -2.57 -8.96
N ARG A 53 9.96 -2.07 -8.09
CA ARG A 53 8.52 -2.07 -8.26
C ARG A 53 7.99 -0.65 -8.19
N ARG A 54 7.18 -0.29 -9.16
CA ARG A 54 6.41 0.95 -9.18
C ARG A 54 4.94 0.63 -8.98
N ASP A 55 4.38 1.09 -7.88
CA ASP A 55 2.97 0.89 -7.54
C ASP A 55 2.22 2.22 -7.59
N GLY A 56 0.98 2.16 -8.04
CA GLY A 56 0.07 3.28 -8.06
C GLY A 56 -1.27 2.91 -7.46
N SER A 57 -1.76 3.71 -6.52
CA SER A 57 -3.04 3.49 -5.83
C SER A 57 -3.97 4.69 -6.01
N SER A 58 -5.26 4.42 -6.24
CA SER A 58 -6.30 5.46 -6.34
C SER A 58 -6.64 6.11 -5.00
N ARG A 59 -6.13 5.59 -3.88
CA ARG A 59 -6.34 6.14 -2.53
C ARG A 59 -5.59 7.44 -2.28
N PHE A 60 -4.58 7.73 -3.11
CA PHE A 60 -3.78 8.93 -3.00
C PHE A 60 -4.19 9.99 -4.01
N GLY A 61 -3.99 11.25 -3.65
CA GLY A 61 -4.29 12.41 -4.48
C GLY A 61 -3.45 12.50 -5.76
N PRO A 62 -3.83 13.37 -6.69
CA PRO A 62 -3.06 13.62 -7.90
C PRO A 62 -1.60 13.97 -7.58
N GLY A 63 -0.67 13.41 -8.33
CA GLY A 63 0.77 13.61 -8.14
C GLY A 63 1.44 12.71 -7.09
N ARG A 64 0.67 12.06 -6.17
CA ARG A 64 1.20 11.19 -5.11
C ARG A 64 0.74 9.73 -5.21
N ARG A 65 0.05 9.40 -6.29
CA ARG A 65 -0.50 8.06 -6.52
C ARG A 65 0.57 6.99 -6.69
N PHE A 66 1.71 7.35 -7.28
CA PHE A 66 2.77 6.42 -7.65
C PHE A 66 3.94 6.52 -6.69
N ALA A 67 4.46 5.36 -6.28
CA ALA A 67 5.70 5.24 -5.54
C ALA A 67 6.59 4.13 -6.11
N ILE A 68 7.88 4.22 -5.83
CA ILE A 68 8.88 3.25 -6.28
C ILE A 68 9.44 2.57 -5.04
N PHE A 69 9.51 1.24 -5.11
CA PHE A 69 9.95 0.35 -4.05
C PHE A 69 11.10 -0.51 -4.57
N PRO A 70 12.35 -0.08 -4.36
CA PRO A 70 13.52 -0.88 -4.68
C PRO A 70 13.77 -1.93 -3.61
N SER A 71 14.36 -3.06 -4.02
CA SER A 71 14.92 -4.07 -3.13
C SER A 71 16.14 -4.73 -3.76
N ALA A 72 17.08 -5.14 -2.93
CA ALA A 72 18.27 -5.86 -3.34
C ALA A 72 18.56 -6.97 -2.33
N SER A 73 19.07 -8.10 -2.82
CA SER A 73 19.53 -9.19 -1.98
C SER A 73 20.83 -9.77 -2.55
N ALA A 74 21.68 -10.24 -1.66
CA ALA A 74 22.88 -10.95 -1.99
C ALA A 74 22.99 -12.22 -1.14
N ALA A 75 23.51 -13.28 -1.74
CA ALA A 75 23.82 -14.50 -1.03
C ALA A 75 25.19 -14.99 -1.43
N TRP A 76 25.94 -15.45 -0.45
CA TRP A 76 27.25 -16.03 -0.63
C TRP A 76 27.26 -17.46 -0.10
N ASN A 77 27.46 -18.42 -0.99
CA ASN A 77 27.58 -19.81 -0.64
C ASN A 77 29.05 -20.14 -0.32
N ILE A 78 29.44 -19.93 0.92
CA ILE A 78 30.81 -20.06 1.40
C ILE A 78 31.31 -21.50 1.24
N LYS A 79 30.42 -22.49 1.35
CA LYS A 79 30.81 -23.91 1.21
C LYS A 79 31.35 -24.23 -0.20
N ASN A 80 30.89 -23.51 -1.23
CA ASN A 80 31.33 -23.72 -2.61
C ASN A 80 32.69 -23.04 -2.95
N GLU A 81 33.25 -22.31 -1.97
CA GLU A 81 34.57 -21.73 -2.15
C GLU A 81 35.69 -22.80 -2.12
N PRO A 82 36.74 -22.67 -2.94
CA PRO A 82 37.84 -23.65 -2.99
C PRO A 82 38.49 -23.92 -1.64
N PHE A 83 38.63 -22.87 -0.81
CA PHE A 83 39.23 -23.00 0.53
C PHE A 83 38.34 -23.77 1.54
N MET A 84 37.02 -23.86 1.28
CA MET A 84 36.08 -24.54 2.17
C MET A 84 35.74 -25.95 1.75
N GLN A 85 36.10 -26.38 0.52
CA GLN A 85 35.77 -27.71 0.03
C GLN A 85 36.44 -28.80 0.87
N ASP A 86 37.72 -28.60 1.20
CA ASP A 86 38.55 -29.56 1.96
C ASP A 86 38.55 -29.27 3.48
N ALA A 87 38.29 -28.03 3.88
CA ALA A 87 38.46 -27.60 5.26
C ALA A 87 37.39 -28.19 6.22
N ALA A 88 36.19 -28.51 5.74
CA ALA A 88 35.08 -28.97 6.60
C ALA A 88 34.24 -30.02 5.85
N PRO A 89 34.67 -31.30 5.77
CA PRO A 89 33.88 -32.34 5.08
C PRO A 89 32.53 -32.67 5.76
N TRP A 90 32.39 -32.39 7.04
CA TRP A 90 31.15 -32.56 7.81
C TRP A 90 30.11 -31.44 7.55
N LEU A 91 30.57 -30.28 7.00
CA LEU A 91 29.71 -29.14 6.66
C LEU A 91 29.28 -29.26 5.20
N SER A 92 27.99 -29.44 4.96
CA SER A 92 27.43 -29.62 3.62
C SER A 92 26.96 -28.31 3.01
N THR A 93 26.48 -27.39 3.85
CA THR A 93 26.03 -26.07 3.42
C THR A 93 26.50 -25.02 4.41
N LEU A 94 27.05 -23.94 3.89
CA LEU A 94 27.30 -22.70 4.63
C LEU A 94 27.00 -21.54 3.69
N LYS A 95 25.88 -20.86 3.94
CA LYS A 95 25.40 -19.76 3.10
C LYS A 95 25.06 -18.55 3.94
N PHE A 96 25.64 -17.43 3.60
CA PHE A 96 25.29 -16.12 4.13
C PHE A 96 24.32 -15.43 3.19
N ARG A 97 23.30 -14.76 3.75
CA ARG A 97 22.32 -13.98 3.01
C ARG A 97 22.19 -12.60 3.62
N ALA A 98 22.04 -11.60 2.76
CA ALA A 98 21.70 -10.25 3.15
C ALA A 98 20.64 -9.72 2.19
N SER A 99 19.63 -9.06 2.72
CA SER A 99 18.62 -8.40 1.91
C SER A 99 18.27 -7.03 2.48
N TRP A 100 17.91 -6.15 1.58
CA TRP A 100 17.42 -4.82 1.88
C TRP A 100 16.29 -4.48 0.93
N GLY A 101 15.26 -3.83 1.44
CA GLY A 101 14.15 -3.40 0.60
C GLY A 101 13.24 -2.37 1.25
N ILE A 102 12.55 -1.64 0.40
CA ILE A 102 11.52 -0.70 0.79
C ILE A 102 10.18 -1.28 0.37
N ASN A 103 9.26 -1.42 1.33
CA ASN A 103 7.89 -1.85 1.10
C ASN A 103 6.92 -0.67 1.28
N GLY A 104 5.91 -0.62 0.41
CA GLY A 104 4.84 0.36 0.48
C GLY A 104 3.58 -0.22 1.11
N ASN A 105 2.89 0.61 1.88
CA ASN A 105 1.58 0.30 2.43
C ASN A 105 0.60 1.41 2.02
N ASP A 106 -0.55 1.02 1.46
CA ASP A 106 -1.64 1.92 1.04
C ASP A 106 -2.93 1.65 1.81
N ARG A 107 -2.85 1.00 2.97
CA ARG A 107 -4.02 0.67 3.81
C ARG A 107 -4.61 1.91 4.47
N LEU A 108 -5.12 2.81 3.65
CA LEU A 108 -5.82 4.02 4.06
C LEU A 108 -7.27 3.96 3.59
N GLY A 109 -8.12 4.76 4.21
CA GLY A 109 -9.49 4.95 3.72
C GLY A 109 -9.50 5.59 2.32
N ASN A 110 -10.54 5.30 1.55
CA ASN A 110 -10.70 5.94 0.26
C ASN A 110 -10.99 7.44 0.42
N PHE A 111 -10.46 8.25 -0.50
CA PHE A 111 -10.68 9.70 -0.56
C PHE A 111 -10.23 10.51 0.66
N MET A 112 -9.33 9.98 1.50
CA MET A 112 -8.81 10.72 2.66
C MET A 112 -7.97 11.95 2.28
N PHE A 113 -7.52 12.04 1.03
CA PHE A 113 -6.82 13.22 0.51
C PHE A 113 -7.76 14.40 0.21
N ALA A 114 -9.09 14.14 0.08
CA ALA A 114 -10.12 15.14 -0.24
C ALA A 114 -10.94 15.51 0.98
N ALA A 115 -11.47 16.72 1.01
CA ALA A 115 -12.45 17.12 2.02
C ALA A 115 -13.71 16.28 1.89
N GLN A 116 -14.14 15.69 2.99
CA GLN A 116 -15.42 15.00 3.08
C GLN A 116 -16.41 15.88 3.82
N THR A 117 -17.61 15.96 3.28
CA THR A 117 -18.70 16.73 3.87
C THR A 117 -19.88 15.81 4.20
N ALA A 118 -20.55 16.12 5.28
CA ALA A 118 -21.80 15.45 5.66
C ALA A 118 -22.89 16.49 5.93
N PRO A 119 -24.16 16.13 5.79
CA PRO A 119 -25.28 16.97 6.25
C PRO A 119 -25.13 17.33 7.74
N GLY A 120 -25.43 18.55 8.08
CA GLY A 120 -25.38 19.06 9.46
C GLY A 120 -25.19 20.56 9.48
N ASN A 121 -25.17 21.16 10.69
CA ASN A 121 -25.12 22.59 10.87
C ASN A 121 -26.32 23.30 10.18
N ASN A 122 -27.52 22.80 10.44
CA ASN A 122 -28.72 23.44 9.96
C ASN A 122 -28.84 24.82 10.58
N TYR A 123 -29.31 25.79 9.81
CA TYR A 123 -29.55 27.14 10.29
C TYR A 123 -30.97 27.60 9.93
N VAL A 124 -31.51 28.46 10.75
CA VAL A 124 -32.79 29.06 10.53
C VAL A 124 -32.64 30.34 9.73
N PHE A 125 -33.32 30.42 8.61
CA PHE A 125 -33.35 31.59 7.78
C PHE A 125 -34.77 32.19 7.84
N GLY A 126 -34.88 33.45 8.23
CA GLY A 126 -36.14 34.12 8.33
C GLY A 126 -35.99 35.56 8.80
N SER A 127 -37.05 36.36 8.64
CA SER A 127 -37.01 37.78 8.95
C SER A 127 -37.29 38.10 10.44
N GLY A 128 -37.33 37.07 11.32
CA GLY A 128 -37.61 37.24 12.75
C GLY A 128 -39.08 37.43 13.09
N ALA A 129 -39.99 37.34 12.11
CA ALA A 129 -41.43 37.27 12.38
C ALA A 129 -41.83 35.82 12.67
N LEU A 130 -42.57 35.60 13.75
CA LEU A 130 -43.05 34.26 14.16
C LEU A 130 -43.79 33.57 13.00
N GLY A 131 -43.31 32.38 12.61
CA GLY A 131 -43.94 31.55 11.57
C GLY A 131 -43.38 31.75 10.14
N THR A 132 -42.37 32.60 9.94
CA THR A 132 -41.70 32.78 8.63
C THR A 132 -40.31 32.12 8.56
N GLU A 133 -39.97 31.37 9.60
CA GLU A 133 -38.67 30.74 9.71
C GLU A 133 -38.60 29.46 8.88
N THR A 134 -37.56 29.32 8.09
CA THR A 134 -37.28 28.11 7.30
C THR A 134 -35.97 27.51 7.75
N ILE A 135 -36.00 26.22 8.08
CA ILE A 135 -34.76 25.49 8.39
C ILE A 135 -34.07 25.12 7.08
N ILE A 136 -32.86 25.66 6.89
CA ILE A 136 -32.03 25.33 5.77
C ILE A 136 -30.98 24.28 6.21
N ASN A 137 -30.95 23.16 5.49
CA ASN A 137 -30.02 22.11 5.75
C ASN A 137 -28.61 22.57 5.29
N GLY A 138 -27.70 22.68 6.22
CA GLY A 138 -26.32 22.99 5.96
C GLY A 138 -25.46 21.73 5.80
N VAL A 139 -24.22 21.92 5.39
CA VAL A 139 -23.21 20.88 5.32
C VAL A 139 -22.01 21.26 6.19
N LYS A 140 -21.38 20.28 6.79
CA LYS A 140 -20.14 20.45 7.55
C LYS A 140 -19.06 19.57 7.01
N THR A 141 -17.82 20.06 7.05
CA THR A 141 -16.65 19.23 6.75
C THR A 141 -16.43 18.24 7.89
N THR A 142 -16.40 16.96 7.58
CA THR A 142 -16.18 15.87 8.54
C THR A 142 -14.72 15.42 8.58
N VAL A 143 -14.00 15.56 7.47
CA VAL A 143 -12.58 15.21 7.36
C VAL A 143 -11.84 16.37 6.72
N THR A 144 -10.81 16.85 7.40
CA THR A 144 -9.88 17.84 6.83
C THR A 144 -9.06 17.19 5.71
N PRO A 145 -9.01 17.81 4.52
CA PRO A 145 -8.25 17.24 3.41
C PRO A 145 -6.76 17.19 3.75
N ASN A 146 -6.10 16.11 3.36
CA ASN A 146 -4.65 16.00 3.43
C ASN A 146 -4.08 15.70 2.03
N GLU A 147 -3.78 16.74 1.28
CA GLU A 147 -3.20 16.61 -0.06
C GLU A 147 -1.78 16.05 -0.06
N LEU A 148 -1.12 16.06 1.10
CA LEU A 148 0.23 15.54 1.28
C LEU A 148 0.26 14.05 1.57
N LEU A 149 -0.91 13.42 1.61
CA LEU A 149 -1.03 11.99 1.88
C LEU A 149 -0.31 11.18 0.81
N GLU A 150 0.66 10.37 1.23
CA GLU A 150 1.47 9.52 0.36
C GLU A 150 1.64 8.11 0.94
N TRP A 151 2.26 7.24 0.15
CA TRP A 151 2.57 5.88 0.56
C TRP A 151 3.39 5.85 1.86
N GLU A 152 2.94 5.05 2.81
CA GLU A 152 3.76 4.68 3.95
C GLU A 152 4.89 3.78 3.46
N ARG A 153 6.12 4.08 3.86
CA ARG A 153 7.32 3.34 3.45
C ARG A 153 7.95 2.66 4.63
N SER A 154 8.07 1.35 4.56
CA SER A 154 8.81 0.54 5.53
C SER A 154 10.13 0.12 4.92
N ASN A 155 11.22 0.46 5.59
CA ASN A 155 12.58 0.08 5.20
C ASN A 155 13.00 -1.12 6.05
N GLN A 156 13.35 -2.21 5.39
CA GLN A 156 13.70 -3.46 6.05
C GLN A 156 15.06 -3.95 5.58
N THR A 157 15.86 -4.44 6.53
CA THR A 157 17.16 -5.07 6.27
C THR A 157 17.22 -6.37 7.04
N ASP A 158 17.56 -7.45 6.36
CA ASP A 158 17.63 -8.78 6.94
C ASP A 158 18.99 -9.41 6.64
N PHE A 159 19.51 -10.14 7.61
CA PHE A 159 20.68 -11.00 7.48
C PHE A 159 20.32 -12.42 7.87
N GLY A 160 20.88 -13.39 7.17
CA GLY A 160 20.62 -14.79 7.46
C GLY A 160 21.85 -15.66 7.23
N LEU A 161 21.96 -16.73 8.01
CA LEU A 161 22.97 -17.77 7.89
C LEU A 161 22.28 -19.12 7.81
N ASP A 162 22.66 -19.91 6.81
CA ASP A 162 22.18 -21.28 6.63
C ASP A 162 23.35 -22.25 6.80
N PHE A 163 23.18 -23.24 7.67
CA PHE A 163 24.12 -24.32 7.91
C PHE A 163 23.47 -25.64 7.55
N GLY A 164 24.23 -26.53 6.91
CA GLY A 164 23.84 -27.90 6.64
C GLY A 164 24.96 -28.86 7.03
N PHE A 165 24.64 -29.92 7.75
CA PHE A 165 25.59 -30.89 8.26
C PHE A 165 25.23 -32.29 7.75
N PHE A 166 26.26 -33.15 7.60
CA PHE A 166 26.11 -34.58 7.28
C PHE A 166 25.23 -34.85 6.05
N GLY A 167 25.63 -34.25 4.90
CA GLY A 167 24.86 -34.39 3.66
C GLY A 167 23.49 -33.70 3.72
N ASN A 168 23.38 -32.59 4.46
CA ASN A 168 22.12 -31.85 4.73
C ASN A 168 21.07 -32.62 5.53
N SER A 169 21.46 -33.67 6.25
CA SER A 169 20.57 -34.41 7.15
C SER A 169 20.16 -33.54 8.35
N LEU A 170 20.98 -32.61 8.78
CA LEU A 170 20.68 -31.61 9.79
C LEU A 170 20.87 -30.22 9.17
N GLN A 171 19.82 -29.41 9.22
CA GLN A 171 19.83 -28.03 8.72
C GLN A 171 19.46 -27.06 9.83
N PHE A 172 20.16 -25.96 9.89
CA PHE A 172 19.92 -24.86 10.81
C PHE A 172 19.93 -23.53 10.05
N THR A 173 18.95 -22.71 10.30
CA THR A 173 18.82 -21.34 9.73
C THR A 173 18.67 -20.35 10.86
N ALA A 174 19.46 -19.31 10.83
CA ALA A 174 19.40 -18.20 11.76
C ALA A 174 19.22 -16.87 10.99
#